data_f58ba4e7cbd74b82058a6f1fb2f4e882
#
_entry.id   f58ba4e7cbd74b82058a6f1fb2f4e882
#
_cell.length_a   1.000
_cell.length_b   1.000
_cell.length_c   1.000
_cell.angle_alpha   90.00
_cell.angle_beta   90.00
_cell.angle_gamma   90.00
#
_symmetry.space_group_name_H-M   'P 1'
#
loop_
_entity.id
_entity.type
_entity.pdbx_description
1 polymer ?
#
loop_
_entity_poly.entity_id
_entity_poly.type
_entity_poly.pdbx_seq_one_letter_code
_entity_poly.pdbx_strand_id
1 'polypeptide(L)'
;MNELGICEQDMYEQGMNEQEVNGQGISELGRLENLSGDMEKNPYRPYYFENPKAYDSPIRSWEEFCGRFRTEFAAHMPKEAPTYMNPFLEESAYFFPNPKDEVALVVNCGYCPPFLHRLAFVKIVYVLRGSCFFFIGGERILMKKGSFCLVGPNVEQAVYSCNDEDIVVNLIMRFSSFAESFLGLMWEQGIMSEFLWRMLYSRTDNGCLMYDGKEEKIVTENVKNLCEEILFETQNPSSLIRKSMLLIFYGNVLRLHEKELIVLGREGRAGGYQLADMLFYMENHLTCSLPELAGTFNLSEGYLSRYFRKETGKTFAQLLCEFRMRRAEKMLLHTDFSIEKIVETVGYTDKSRFYRNFKAMYCVSPVKYRKGRGELCPYPSN
;
A
#
# COMPACT_ATOMS: atom_id res chain seq x y z
N MET A 1 -7.32 -7.80 -37.38
CA MET A 1 -6.14 -8.58 -37.80
C MET A 1 -4.96 -7.64 -37.75
N ASN A 2 -4.33 -7.56 -36.60
CA ASN A 2 -3.04 -6.92 -36.43
C ASN A 2 -2.13 -7.93 -35.75
N GLU A 3 -1.27 -8.49 -36.58
CA GLU A 3 -0.16 -9.30 -36.15
C GLU A 3 0.79 -8.41 -35.34
N LEU A 4 1.26 -8.91 -34.21
CA LEU A 4 2.18 -8.33 -33.23
C LEU A 4 1.54 -7.55 -32.06
N GLY A 5 0.54 -8.15 -31.43
CA GLY A 5 0.13 -7.79 -30.09
C GLY A 5 0.52 -8.87 -29.10
N ILE A 6 1.76 -8.88 -28.63
CA ILE A 6 2.05 -9.48 -27.33
C ILE A 6 1.56 -8.45 -26.31
N CYS A 7 0.29 -8.55 -25.98
CA CYS A 7 -0.34 -7.76 -24.93
C CYS A 7 0.32 -8.14 -23.60
N GLU A 8 0.43 -7.19 -22.68
CA GLU A 8 0.84 -7.46 -21.27
C GLU A 8 0.01 -8.58 -20.64
N GLN A 9 -1.23 -8.80 -21.10
CA GLN A 9 -2.06 -9.97 -20.80
C GLN A 9 -1.41 -11.27 -21.28
N ASP A 10 -0.77 -11.29 -22.44
CA ASP A 10 -0.15 -12.52 -22.98
C ASP A 10 1.09 -12.95 -22.18
N MET A 11 1.79 -12.05 -21.50
CA MET A 11 2.87 -12.41 -20.57
C MET A 11 2.33 -13.00 -19.26
N TYR A 12 1.11 -12.63 -18.85
CA TYR A 12 0.41 -13.25 -17.72
C TYR A 12 -0.29 -14.56 -18.15
N GLU A 13 -0.86 -14.62 -19.35
CA GLU A 13 -1.54 -15.82 -19.87
C GLU A 13 -0.59 -16.89 -20.38
N GLN A 14 0.61 -16.53 -20.87
CA GLN A 14 1.61 -17.54 -21.27
C GLN A 14 2.28 -18.26 -20.08
N GLY A 15 2.16 -17.73 -18.87
CA GLY A 15 2.52 -18.44 -17.63
C GLY A 15 1.44 -19.42 -17.15
N MET A 16 0.21 -19.34 -17.67
CA MET A 16 -0.90 -20.21 -17.30
C MET A 16 -1.53 -20.84 -18.53
N ASN A 17 -0.87 -21.86 -19.07
CA ASN A 17 -1.44 -22.68 -20.14
C ASN A 17 -2.66 -23.46 -19.63
N GLU A 18 -3.85 -23.21 -20.18
CA GLU A 18 -5.13 -23.89 -19.87
C GLU A 18 -5.13 -25.41 -20.10
N GLN A 19 -4.02 -26.01 -20.46
CA GLN A 19 -3.97 -27.43 -20.86
C GLN A 19 -3.58 -28.42 -19.73
N GLU A 20 -3.33 -27.98 -18.50
CA GLU A 20 -3.03 -28.89 -17.38
C GLU A 20 -4.06 -28.92 -16.24
N VAL A 21 -5.31 -28.57 -16.48
CA VAL A 21 -6.41 -28.82 -15.54
C VAL A 21 -7.01 -30.21 -15.78
N ASN A 22 -6.17 -31.22 -15.83
CA ASN A 22 -6.58 -32.61 -15.71
C ASN A 22 -5.86 -33.30 -14.55
N GLY A 23 -6.53 -33.27 -13.40
CA GLY A 23 -6.66 -34.32 -12.42
C GLY A 23 -5.43 -35.15 -12.07
N GLN A 24 -4.30 -34.58 -11.64
CA GLN A 24 -3.34 -35.29 -10.77
C GLN A 24 -2.73 -34.26 -9.82
N GLY A 25 -2.78 -34.55 -8.50
CA GLY A 25 -2.39 -33.65 -7.43
C GLY A 25 -0.95 -33.14 -7.54
N ILE A 26 -0.80 -31.99 -8.17
CA ILE A 26 0.38 -31.15 -8.00
C ILE A 26 0.26 -30.61 -6.57
N SER A 27 1.27 -30.86 -5.74
CA SER A 27 1.29 -30.35 -4.37
C SER A 27 1.11 -28.81 -4.40
N GLU A 28 0.34 -28.26 -3.46
CA GLU A 28 0.07 -26.82 -3.34
C GLU A 28 1.36 -25.97 -3.44
N LEU A 29 2.48 -26.48 -2.97
CA LEU A 29 3.81 -25.87 -3.10
C LEU A 29 4.25 -25.69 -4.57
N GLY A 30 3.93 -26.64 -5.46
CA GLY A 30 4.36 -26.60 -6.87
C GLY A 30 3.69 -25.50 -7.70
N ARG A 31 2.54 -24.97 -7.24
CA ARG A 31 1.82 -23.90 -7.95
C ARG A 31 2.47 -22.53 -7.75
N LEU A 32 2.92 -22.22 -6.53
CA LEU A 32 3.62 -20.95 -6.25
C LEU A 32 5.06 -20.97 -6.79
N GLU A 33 5.68 -22.15 -6.92
CA GLU A 33 7.03 -22.30 -7.48
C GLU A 33 7.07 -21.97 -8.98
N ASN A 34 5.95 -22.07 -9.68
CA ASN A 34 5.83 -21.73 -11.10
C ASN A 34 5.56 -20.23 -11.36
N LEU A 35 5.46 -19.40 -10.32
CA LEU A 35 5.21 -17.96 -10.48
C LEU A 35 6.36 -17.19 -11.14
N SER A 36 7.56 -17.73 -11.14
CA SER A 36 8.72 -17.11 -11.82
C SER A 36 8.57 -17.06 -13.34
N GLY A 37 7.63 -17.84 -13.91
CA GLY A 37 7.46 -17.95 -15.36
C GLY A 37 8.60 -18.71 -16.03
N ASP A 38 8.54 -18.81 -17.36
CA ASP A 38 9.60 -19.42 -18.17
C ASP A 38 10.74 -18.40 -18.39
N MET A 39 11.74 -18.45 -17.52
CA MET A 39 12.88 -17.52 -17.53
C MET A 39 13.74 -17.65 -18.80
N GLU A 40 13.68 -18.77 -19.51
CA GLU A 40 14.38 -18.92 -20.79
C GLU A 40 13.78 -18.05 -21.89
N LYS A 41 12.48 -17.74 -21.78
CA LYS A 41 11.77 -16.84 -22.71
C LYS A 41 11.78 -15.39 -22.29
N ASN A 42 12.32 -15.06 -21.11
CA ASN A 42 12.36 -13.69 -20.62
C ASN A 42 13.32 -12.84 -21.47
N PRO A 43 12.84 -11.80 -22.18
CA PRO A 43 13.66 -11.02 -23.10
C PRO A 43 14.74 -10.21 -22.38
N TYR A 44 14.55 -9.87 -21.10
CA TYR A 44 15.50 -9.08 -20.32
C TYR A 44 16.66 -9.92 -19.77
N ARG A 45 16.49 -11.24 -19.68
CA ARG A 45 17.50 -12.15 -19.11
C ARG A 45 18.83 -12.11 -19.87
N PRO A 46 18.90 -12.30 -21.20
CA PRO A 46 20.15 -12.22 -21.95
C PRO A 46 20.82 -10.84 -21.80
N TYR A 47 20.02 -9.78 -21.89
CA TYR A 47 20.52 -8.42 -21.76
C TYR A 47 21.17 -8.15 -20.40
N TYR A 48 20.59 -8.65 -19.31
CA TYR A 48 21.14 -8.52 -17.96
C TYR A 48 22.55 -9.14 -17.86
N PHE A 49 22.74 -10.33 -18.40
CA PHE A 49 24.05 -10.99 -18.34
C PHE A 49 25.12 -10.30 -19.17
N GLU A 50 24.74 -9.64 -20.25
CA GLU A 50 25.67 -8.86 -21.07
C GLU A 50 25.96 -7.47 -20.48
N ASN A 51 24.95 -6.87 -19.79
CA ASN A 51 24.99 -5.49 -19.31
C ASN A 51 24.58 -5.33 -17.83
N PRO A 52 25.16 -6.09 -16.87
CA PRO A 52 24.68 -6.07 -15.47
C PRO A 52 24.79 -4.69 -14.83
N LYS A 53 25.77 -3.86 -15.23
CA LYS A 53 25.92 -2.49 -14.74
C LYS A 53 24.76 -1.55 -15.11
N ALA A 54 24.00 -1.85 -16.16
CA ALA A 54 22.84 -1.05 -16.53
C ALA A 54 21.74 -1.10 -15.47
N TYR A 55 21.79 -2.06 -14.57
CA TYR A 55 20.84 -2.28 -13.46
C TYR A 55 21.31 -1.66 -12.12
N ASP A 56 22.51 -1.06 -12.09
CA ASP A 56 23.04 -0.46 -10.86
C ASP A 56 22.33 0.84 -10.48
N SER A 57 21.65 1.48 -11.43
CA SER A 57 20.83 2.66 -11.20
C SER A 57 19.45 2.51 -11.82
N PRO A 58 18.39 2.95 -11.12
CA PRO A 58 17.04 2.84 -11.63
C PRO A 58 16.79 3.83 -12.78
N ILE A 59 15.83 3.50 -13.64
CA ILE A 59 15.39 4.28 -14.79
C ILE A 59 14.27 5.23 -14.34
N ARG A 60 14.28 6.47 -14.85
CA ARG A 60 13.32 7.51 -14.43
C ARG A 60 12.28 7.86 -15.49
N SER A 61 12.55 7.58 -16.76
CA SER A 61 11.63 7.89 -17.85
C SER A 61 11.68 6.85 -18.97
N TRP A 62 10.63 6.85 -19.79
CA TRP A 62 10.58 6.00 -20.97
C TRP A 62 11.69 6.35 -21.97
N GLU A 63 12.03 7.63 -22.13
CA GLU A 63 13.13 8.05 -22.98
C GLU A 63 14.48 7.53 -22.48
N GLU A 64 14.70 7.55 -21.17
CA GLU A 64 15.90 6.99 -20.55
C GLU A 64 15.96 5.48 -20.77
N PHE A 65 14.84 4.78 -20.60
CA PHE A 65 14.73 3.36 -20.90
C PHE A 65 15.08 3.08 -22.37
N CYS A 66 14.44 3.77 -23.31
CA CYS A 66 14.73 3.64 -24.73
C CYS A 66 16.20 3.95 -25.05
N GLY A 67 16.79 4.94 -24.38
CA GLY A 67 18.20 5.30 -24.57
C GLY A 67 19.18 4.25 -24.08
N ARG A 68 18.89 3.61 -22.94
CA ARG A 68 19.74 2.56 -22.36
C ARG A 68 19.60 1.21 -23.07
N PHE A 69 18.37 0.88 -23.53
CA PHE A 69 18.00 -0.47 -23.99
C PHE A 69 17.63 -0.53 -25.48
N ARG A 70 17.80 0.55 -26.23
CA ARG A 70 17.25 0.75 -27.58
C ARG A 70 17.81 -0.18 -28.66
N THR A 71 19.05 -0.64 -28.55
CA THR A 71 19.72 -1.38 -29.63
C THR A 71 19.27 -2.84 -29.70
N GLU A 72 18.83 -3.44 -28.62
CA GLU A 72 18.59 -4.88 -28.51
C GLU A 72 17.10 -5.22 -28.40
N PHE A 73 16.30 -4.34 -27.84
CA PHE A 73 14.85 -4.51 -27.69
C PHE A 73 14.02 -3.76 -28.75
N ALA A 74 14.62 -2.94 -29.59
CA ALA A 74 13.92 -2.04 -30.52
C ALA A 74 12.92 -2.75 -31.45
N ALA A 75 13.13 -4.02 -31.77
CA ALA A 75 12.23 -4.82 -32.60
C ALA A 75 10.99 -5.32 -31.85
N HIS A 76 11.04 -5.36 -30.51
CA HIS A 76 10.01 -5.95 -29.66
C HIS A 76 9.40 -4.92 -28.68
N MET A 77 9.87 -3.68 -28.69
CA MET A 77 9.35 -2.64 -27.82
C MET A 77 8.00 -2.10 -28.27
N PRO A 78 7.03 -1.94 -27.37
CA PRO A 78 5.83 -1.16 -27.69
C PRO A 78 6.20 0.27 -28.07
N LYS A 79 5.41 0.87 -28.96
CA LYS A 79 5.60 2.26 -29.38
C LYS A 79 5.37 3.27 -28.24
N GLU A 80 4.54 2.89 -27.30
CA GLU A 80 4.17 3.66 -26.11
C GLU A 80 4.74 3.01 -24.84
N ALA A 81 4.95 3.81 -23.81
CA ALA A 81 5.42 3.31 -22.51
C ALA A 81 4.40 2.34 -21.92
N PRO A 82 4.80 1.11 -21.53
CA PRO A 82 3.93 0.22 -20.79
C PRO A 82 3.43 0.86 -19.50
N THR A 83 2.24 0.48 -19.05
CA THR A 83 1.60 1.06 -17.85
C THR A 83 2.51 1.03 -16.63
N TYR A 84 3.26 -0.06 -16.42
CA TYR A 84 4.19 -0.20 -15.29
C TYR A 84 5.43 0.72 -15.37
N MET A 85 5.71 1.33 -16.50
CA MET A 85 6.78 2.31 -16.68
C MET A 85 6.32 3.76 -16.53
N ASN A 86 5.07 3.99 -16.19
CA ASN A 86 4.62 5.33 -15.83
C ASN A 86 5.24 5.76 -14.48
N PRO A 87 5.68 7.00 -14.34
CA PRO A 87 6.30 7.50 -13.11
C PRO A 87 5.30 7.57 -11.94
N PHE A 88 3.99 7.55 -12.23
CA PHE A 88 2.92 7.46 -11.24
C PHE A 88 1.88 6.43 -11.67
N LEU A 89 1.68 5.41 -10.85
CA LEU A 89 0.75 4.31 -11.09
C LEU A 89 -0.50 4.50 -10.25
N GLU A 90 -1.63 4.69 -10.93
CA GLU A 90 -2.94 4.89 -10.32
C GLU A 90 -3.64 3.56 -10.00
N GLU A 91 -4.71 3.59 -9.22
CA GLU A 91 -5.62 2.47 -8.99
C GLU A 91 -6.44 2.16 -10.25
N SER A 92 -5.78 1.62 -11.26
CA SER A 92 -6.37 1.32 -12.58
C SER A 92 -6.86 -0.13 -12.68
N ALA A 93 -7.60 -0.45 -13.73
CA ALA A 93 -8.02 -1.81 -14.06
C ALA A 93 -6.83 -2.76 -14.31
N TYR A 94 -5.65 -2.25 -14.63
CA TYR A 94 -4.44 -3.05 -14.77
C TYR A 94 -4.03 -3.70 -13.43
N PHE A 95 -4.09 -2.94 -12.32
CA PHE A 95 -3.73 -3.45 -11.00
C PHE A 95 -4.90 -4.08 -10.25
N PHE A 96 -6.11 -3.62 -10.52
CA PHE A 96 -7.36 -4.07 -9.90
C PHE A 96 -8.39 -4.37 -11.00
N PRO A 97 -8.28 -5.54 -11.67
CA PRO A 97 -9.12 -5.88 -12.81
C PRO A 97 -10.61 -5.83 -12.49
N ASN A 98 -10.99 -6.29 -11.30
CA ASN A 98 -12.35 -6.11 -10.82
C ASN A 98 -12.44 -4.84 -9.97
N PRO A 99 -13.38 -3.90 -10.25
CA PRO A 99 -13.57 -2.69 -9.43
C PRO A 99 -13.85 -2.94 -7.94
N LYS A 100 -14.33 -4.15 -7.60
CA LYS A 100 -14.59 -4.57 -6.21
C LYS A 100 -13.35 -5.14 -5.51
N ASP A 101 -12.28 -5.41 -6.26
CA ASP A 101 -11.04 -5.91 -5.66
C ASP A 101 -10.37 -4.80 -4.86
N GLU A 102 -10.13 -5.08 -3.61
CA GLU A 102 -9.45 -4.17 -2.68
C GLU A 102 -8.00 -4.58 -2.45
N VAL A 103 -7.70 -5.86 -2.70
CA VAL A 103 -6.37 -6.47 -2.59
C VAL A 103 -6.10 -7.24 -3.88
N ALA A 104 -4.92 -7.03 -4.44
CA ALA A 104 -4.46 -7.75 -5.63
C ALA A 104 -2.98 -8.15 -5.49
N LEU A 105 -2.52 -8.99 -6.41
CA LEU A 105 -1.17 -9.53 -6.43
C LEU A 105 -0.51 -9.20 -7.77
N VAL A 106 0.73 -8.73 -7.71
CA VAL A 106 1.60 -8.58 -8.88
C VAL A 106 2.90 -9.32 -8.62
N VAL A 107 3.20 -10.33 -9.43
CA VAL A 107 4.49 -11.02 -9.36
C VAL A 107 5.55 -10.19 -10.07
N ASN A 108 6.71 -10.02 -9.46
CA ASN A 108 7.79 -9.26 -10.08
C ASN A 108 8.37 -10.03 -11.26
N CYS A 109 8.44 -9.38 -12.42
CA CYS A 109 9.10 -9.96 -13.59
C CYS A 109 10.62 -9.99 -13.35
N GLY A 110 11.21 -11.20 -13.39
CA GLY A 110 12.65 -11.35 -13.28
C GLY A 110 13.40 -10.61 -14.39
N TYR A 111 14.58 -10.09 -14.08
CA TYR A 111 15.44 -9.33 -15.00
C TYR A 111 14.85 -8.06 -15.59
N CYS A 112 13.60 -7.68 -15.22
CA CYS A 112 13.03 -6.41 -15.67
C CYS A 112 13.85 -5.26 -15.09
N PRO A 113 14.29 -4.29 -15.93
CA PRO A 113 15.05 -3.15 -15.45
C PRO A 113 14.32 -2.36 -14.35
N PRO A 114 15.04 -1.88 -13.33
CA PRO A 114 14.42 -1.14 -12.24
C PRO A 114 13.90 0.20 -12.72
N PHE A 115 12.58 0.40 -12.72
CA PHE A 115 11.94 1.65 -13.09
C PHE A 115 11.41 2.39 -11.87
N LEU A 116 11.87 3.63 -11.66
CA LEU A 116 11.40 4.46 -10.55
C LEU A 116 9.98 4.94 -10.81
N HIS A 117 9.10 4.59 -9.90
CA HIS A 117 7.69 5.00 -9.95
C HIS A 117 7.14 5.26 -8.55
N ARG A 118 6.01 5.94 -8.53
CA ARG A 118 5.20 6.19 -7.33
C ARG A 118 3.84 5.53 -7.52
N LEU A 119 3.19 5.17 -6.42
CA LEU A 119 1.91 4.47 -6.43
C LEU A 119 0.83 5.34 -5.79
N ALA A 120 -0.41 5.25 -6.26
CA ALA A 120 -1.58 5.82 -5.58
C ALA A 120 -2.08 4.90 -4.44
N PHE A 121 -1.62 3.66 -4.39
CA PHE A 121 -2.05 2.60 -3.48
C PHE A 121 -0.91 2.11 -2.58
N VAL A 122 -1.23 1.27 -1.62
CA VAL A 122 -0.26 0.65 -0.70
C VAL A 122 0.27 -0.63 -1.32
N LYS A 123 1.58 -0.89 -1.17
CA LYS A 123 2.25 -2.09 -1.67
C LYS A 123 3.08 -2.74 -0.56
N ILE A 124 3.03 -4.08 -0.49
CA ILE A 124 3.99 -4.88 0.24
C ILE A 124 4.83 -5.64 -0.78
N VAL A 125 6.13 -5.39 -0.79
CA VAL A 125 7.10 -6.21 -1.49
C VAL A 125 7.52 -7.32 -0.55
N TYR A 126 7.38 -8.59 -0.92
CA TYR A 126 7.80 -9.74 -0.14
C TYR A 126 8.66 -10.69 -0.96
N VAL A 127 9.79 -11.12 -0.43
CA VAL A 127 10.70 -12.09 -1.09
C VAL A 127 10.35 -13.49 -0.62
N LEU A 128 9.61 -14.23 -1.46
CA LEU A 128 9.23 -15.64 -1.19
C LEU A 128 10.39 -16.61 -1.39
N ARG A 129 11.23 -16.37 -2.41
CA ARG A 129 12.42 -17.17 -2.73
C ARG A 129 13.51 -16.28 -3.32
N GLY A 130 14.78 -16.60 -3.06
CA GLY A 130 15.91 -15.87 -3.59
C GLY A 130 16.10 -14.49 -2.99
N SER A 131 16.23 -13.48 -3.84
CA SER A 131 16.49 -12.10 -3.44
C SER A 131 15.96 -11.07 -4.46
N CYS A 132 15.90 -9.81 -4.07
CA CYS A 132 15.69 -8.69 -4.99
C CYS A 132 16.46 -7.46 -4.52
N PHE A 133 16.67 -6.53 -5.43
CA PHE A 133 17.16 -5.20 -5.09
C PHE A 133 15.98 -4.23 -5.02
N PHE A 134 15.98 -3.42 -3.99
CA PHE A 134 14.99 -2.38 -3.74
C PHE A 134 15.66 -1.00 -3.73
N PHE A 135 15.18 -0.09 -4.57
CA PHE A 135 15.65 1.29 -4.62
C PHE A 135 14.68 2.20 -3.91
N ILE A 136 15.15 2.94 -2.92
CA ILE A 136 14.38 3.93 -2.18
C ILE A 136 15.29 5.01 -1.60
N GLY A 137 14.87 6.29 -1.66
CA GLY A 137 15.64 7.40 -1.07
C GLY A 137 17.06 7.54 -1.64
N GLY A 138 17.30 7.07 -2.85
CA GLY A 138 18.63 7.06 -3.48
C GLY A 138 19.52 5.88 -3.06
N GLU A 139 19.07 5.01 -2.17
CA GLU A 139 19.78 3.81 -1.74
C GLU A 139 19.36 2.58 -2.52
N ARG A 140 20.26 1.62 -2.69
CA ARG A 140 20.03 0.29 -3.27
C ARG A 140 20.19 -0.75 -2.17
N ILE A 141 19.11 -1.42 -1.82
CA ILE A 141 19.03 -2.37 -0.71
C ILE A 141 18.82 -3.76 -1.26
N LEU A 142 19.61 -4.74 -0.80
CA LEU A 142 19.43 -6.15 -1.10
C LEU A 142 18.43 -6.75 -0.10
N MET A 143 17.27 -7.16 -0.57
CA MET A 143 16.26 -7.91 0.19
C MET A 143 16.43 -9.40 -0.07
N LYS A 144 16.46 -10.20 0.98
CA LYS A 144 16.59 -11.66 0.93
C LYS A 144 15.27 -12.36 1.26
N LYS A 145 15.21 -13.65 1.04
CA LYS A 145 14.07 -14.50 1.39
C LYS A 145 13.57 -14.20 2.82
N GLY A 146 12.27 -13.94 2.95
CA GLY A 146 11.62 -13.56 4.20
C GLY A 146 11.60 -12.05 4.49
N SER A 147 12.44 -11.25 3.80
CA SER A 147 12.39 -9.80 3.92
C SER A 147 11.11 -9.25 3.26
N PHE A 148 10.60 -8.16 3.81
CA PHE A 148 9.50 -7.43 3.19
C PHE A 148 9.65 -5.91 3.36
N CYS A 149 8.95 -5.18 2.50
CA CYS A 149 8.86 -3.73 2.58
C CYS A 149 7.42 -3.27 2.37
N LEU A 150 6.84 -2.57 3.35
CA LEU A 150 5.56 -1.89 3.24
C LEU A 150 5.80 -0.49 2.71
N VAL A 151 5.31 -0.24 1.50
CA VAL A 151 5.49 1.02 0.77
C VAL A 151 4.17 1.79 0.77
N GLY A 152 4.19 3.00 1.30
CA GLY A 152 3.05 3.91 1.27
C GLY A 152 2.83 4.57 -0.09
N PRO A 153 1.69 5.25 -0.28
CA PRO A 153 1.44 6.03 -1.50
C PRO A 153 2.48 7.14 -1.69
N ASN A 154 2.70 7.51 -2.95
CA ASN A 154 3.62 8.58 -3.37
C ASN A 154 5.10 8.37 -3.03
N VAL A 155 5.50 7.19 -2.54
CA VAL A 155 6.92 6.86 -2.33
C VAL A 155 7.57 6.48 -3.64
N GLU A 156 8.67 7.18 -4.00
CA GLU A 156 9.46 6.86 -5.18
C GLU A 156 10.33 5.64 -4.90
N GLN A 157 10.14 4.59 -5.68
CA GLN A 157 10.78 3.30 -5.47
C GLN A 157 10.89 2.49 -6.76
N ALA A 158 11.82 1.52 -6.79
CA ALA A 158 11.91 0.51 -7.81
C ALA A 158 12.34 -0.84 -7.22
N VAL A 159 11.92 -1.93 -7.85
CA VAL A 159 12.28 -3.30 -7.46
C VAL A 159 12.77 -4.04 -8.68
N TYR A 160 13.83 -4.84 -8.55
CA TYR A 160 14.17 -5.83 -9.55
C TYR A 160 14.81 -7.06 -8.94
N SER A 161 14.64 -8.20 -9.60
CA SER A 161 15.27 -9.47 -9.29
C SER A 161 16.07 -9.94 -10.49
N CYS A 162 17.14 -10.69 -10.26
CA CYS A 162 18.12 -11.02 -11.29
C CYS A 162 18.67 -12.45 -11.22
N ASN A 163 17.93 -13.37 -10.60
CA ASN A 163 18.21 -14.80 -10.63
C ASN A 163 16.96 -15.55 -11.08
N ASP A 164 17.15 -16.67 -11.77
CA ASP A 164 16.07 -17.51 -12.31
C ASP A 164 15.15 -18.06 -11.21
N GLU A 165 15.67 -18.22 -10.00
CA GLU A 165 14.91 -18.75 -8.86
C GLU A 165 14.22 -17.68 -8.00
N ASP A 166 14.43 -16.42 -8.29
CA ASP A 166 13.84 -15.35 -7.48
C ASP A 166 12.31 -15.32 -7.64
N ILE A 167 11.59 -15.34 -6.53
CA ILE A 167 10.15 -15.13 -6.47
C ILE A 167 9.87 -13.97 -5.54
N VAL A 168 9.50 -12.85 -6.13
CA VAL A 168 9.17 -11.62 -5.43
C VAL A 168 7.74 -11.25 -5.73
N VAL A 169 6.92 -11.12 -4.71
CA VAL A 169 5.50 -10.78 -4.83
C VAL A 169 5.23 -9.39 -4.31
N ASN A 170 4.39 -8.67 -5.02
CA ASN A 170 3.87 -7.37 -4.63
C ASN A 170 2.39 -7.53 -4.31
N LEU A 171 2.06 -7.56 -3.02
CA LEU A 171 0.69 -7.48 -2.54
C LEU A 171 0.28 -6.02 -2.54
N ILE A 172 -0.74 -5.67 -3.31
CA ILE A 172 -1.21 -4.29 -3.44
C ILE A 172 -2.60 -4.15 -2.84
N MET A 173 -2.86 -3.01 -2.23
CA MET A 173 -4.15 -2.71 -1.60
C MET A 173 -4.56 -1.28 -1.92
N ARG A 174 -5.85 -1.07 -2.26
CA ARG A 174 -6.38 0.28 -2.42
C ARG A 174 -6.15 1.10 -1.16
N PHE A 175 -5.75 2.35 -1.32
CA PHE A 175 -5.45 3.20 -0.18
C PHE A 175 -6.66 3.43 0.75
N SER A 176 -7.86 3.57 0.17
CA SER A 176 -9.10 3.71 0.93
C SER A 176 -9.37 2.48 1.81
N SER A 177 -9.26 1.27 1.24
CA SER A 177 -9.47 0.01 1.95
C SER A 177 -8.40 -0.24 3.01
N PHE A 178 -7.16 0.15 2.74
CA PHE A 178 -6.08 0.10 3.71
C PHE A 178 -6.38 1.00 4.90
N ALA A 179 -6.71 2.28 4.67
CA ALA A 179 -7.04 3.24 5.72
C ALA A 179 -8.18 2.72 6.62
N GLU A 180 -9.21 2.15 6.02
CA GLU A 180 -10.37 1.60 6.73
C GLU A 180 -10.01 0.39 7.61
N SER A 181 -9.23 -0.54 7.06
CA SER A 181 -8.87 -1.79 7.72
C SER A 181 -7.87 -1.60 8.86
N PHE A 182 -6.93 -0.66 8.69
CA PHE A 182 -5.80 -0.48 9.62
C PHE A 182 -6.00 0.58 10.69
N LEU A 183 -7.08 1.37 10.63
CA LEU A 183 -7.42 2.30 11.71
C LEU A 183 -7.49 1.62 13.09
N GLY A 184 -7.86 0.33 13.13
CA GLY A 184 -7.87 -0.46 14.38
C GLY A 184 -6.49 -0.76 14.96
N LEU A 185 -5.46 -0.91 14.13
CA LEU A 185 -4.09 -1.19 14.55
C LEU A 185 -3.33 0.06 15.01
N MET A 186 -3.86 1.25 14.72
CA MET A 186 -3.24 2.53 15.11
C MET A 186 -3.41 2.86 16.60
N TRP A 187 -4.11 1.99 17.36
CA TRP A 187 -4.33 2.17 18.80
C TRP A 187 -3.15 1.73 19.66
N GLU A 188 -2.22 0.95 19.10
CA GLU A 188 -1.01 0.53 19.79
C GLU A 188 0.11 1.55 19.56
N GLN A 189 0.93 1.80 20.57
CA GLN A 189 2.13 2.64 20.41
C GLN A 189 3.24 1.78 19.82
N GLY A 190 3.85 2.24 18.73
CA GLY A 190 4.94 1.51 18.10
C GLY A 190 5.33 2.08 16.74
N ILE A 191 6.41 1.57 16.16
CA ILE A 191 6.96 2.03 14.89
C ILE A 191 5.97 1.83 13.73
N MET A 192 5.19 0.75 13.76
CA MET A 192 4.15 0.48 12.77
C MET A 192 3.01 1.50 12.88
N SER A 193 2.52 1.75 14.09
CA SER A 193 1.46 2.75 14.31
C SER A 193 1.90 4.13 13.85
N GLU A 194 3.12 4.54 14.19
CA GLU A 194 3.71 5.80 13.72
C GLU A 194 3.77 5.85 12.18
N PHE A 195 4.26 4.78 11.56
CA PHE A 195 4.33 4.69 10.11
C PHE A 195 2.94 4.79 9.46
N LEU A 196 1.94 4.10 9.99
CA LEU A 196 0.55 4.13 9.52
C LEU A 196 -0.07 5.53 9.65
N TRP A 197 0.12 6.18 10.81
CA TRP A 197 -0.35 7.56 11.02
C TRP A 197 0.24 8.53 10.00
N ARG A 198 1.55 8.42 9.75
CA ARG A 198 2.22 9.24 8.74
C ARG A 198 1.71 8.95 7.34
N MET A 199 1.60 7.70 6.96
CA MET A 199 1.12 7.30 5.66
C MET A 199 -0.29 7.84 5.38
N LEU A 200 -1.16 7.89 6.39
CA LEU A 200 -2.53 8.38 6.25
C LEU A 200 -2.65 9.90 6.28
N TYR A 201 -1.76 10.59 6.98
CA TYR A 201 -1.94 12.01 7.26
C TYR A 201 -0.79 12.91 6.80
N SER A 202 0.41 12.40 6.55
CA SER A 202 1.54 13.21 6.07
C SER A 202 1.48 13.40 4.56
N ARG A 203 1.80 14.59 4.10
CA ARG A 203 1.97 14.93 2.68
C ARG A 203 3.41 14.77 2.20
N THR A 204 4.35 14.82 3.11
CA THR A 204 5.74 15.14 2.75
C THR A 204 6.70 13.97 2.88
N ASP A 205 6.32 12.87 3.56
CA ASP A 205 7.32 11.87 3.93
C ASP A 205 6.71 10.49 4.20
N ASN A 206 6.26 9.87 3.14
CA ASN A 206 5.72 8.52 3.18
C ASN A 206 6.83 7.51 2.90
N GLY A 207 7.88 7.43 3.70
CA GLY A 207 8.90 6.41 3.55
C GLY A 207 8.32 4.99 3.42
N CYS A 208 9.13 3.98 3.47
CA CYS A 208 8.68 2.62 3.60
C CYS A 208 9.06 2.02 4.95
N LEU A 209 8.30 1.04 5.39
CA LEU A 209 8.61 0.25 6.57
C LEU A 209 9.15 -1.10 6.14
N MET A 210 10.38 -1.41 6.53
CA MET A 210 11.10 -2.60 6.07
C MET A 210 11.45 -3.52 7.22
N TYR A 211 11.37 -4.81 6.96
CA TYR A 211 11.97 -5.89 7.72
C TYR A 211 13.03 -6.58 6.86
N ASP A 212 14.25 -6.59 7.33
CA ASP A 212 15.38 -7.28 6.67
C ASP A 212 15.98 -8.32 7.64
N GLY A 213 15.19 -9.31 7.96
CA GLY A 213 15.55 -10.37 8.89
C GLY A 213 15.48 -11.76 8.29
N LYS A 214 15.50 -12.74 9.19
CA LYS A 214 15.35 -14.15 8.79
C LYS A 214 13.90 -14.46 8.43
N GLU A 215 13.72 -15.44 7.54
CA GLU A 215 12.41 -15.97 7.21
C GLU A 215 11.69 -16.49 8.46
N GLU A 216 10.51 -15.99 8.72
CA GLU A 216 9.61 -16.51 9.74
C GLU A 216 8.50 -17.34 9.08
N LYS A 217 8.43 -18.62 9.46
CA LYS A 217 7.51 -19.58 8.84
C LYS A 217 6.06 -19.09 8.82
N ILE A 218 5.57 -18.55 9.94
CA ILE A 218 4.17 -18.11 10.05
C ILE A 218 3.89 -16.90 9.13
N VAL A 219 4.83 -15.98 8.98
CA VAL A 219 4.70 -14.81 8.10
C VAL A 219 4.74 -15.25 6.64
N THR A 220 5.67 -16.13 6.28
CA THR A 220 5.77 -16.69 4.94
C THR A 220 4.50 -17.46 4.54
N GLU A 221 3.94 -18.26 5.45
CA GLU A 221 2.69 -19.00 5.22
C GLU A 221 1.48 -18.08 5.03
N ASN A 222 1.40 -16.98 5.79
CA ASN A 222 0.34 -15.98 5.56
C ASN A 222 0.41 -15.38 4.16
N VAL A 223 1.63 -15.06 3.69
CA VAL A 223 1.81 -14.52 2.33
C VAL A 223 1.47 -15.56 1.27
N LYS A 224 1.92 -16.81 1.42
CA LYS A 224 1.59 -17.90 0.49
C LYS A 224 0.10 -18.13 0.37
N ASN A 225 -0.59 -18.27 1.51
CA ASN A 225 -2.04 -18.47 1.54
C ASN A 225 -2.79 -17.31 0.88
N LEU A 226 -2.33 -16.07 1.08
CA LEU A 226 -2.92 -14.90 0.41
C LEU A 226 -2.66 -14.91 -1.10
N CYS A 227 -1.46 -15.31 -1.54
CA CYS A 227 -1.17 -15.48 -2.97
C CYS A 227 -2.06 -16.55 -3.59
N GLU A 228 -2.26 -17.66 -2.91
CA GLU A 228 -3.14 -18.75 -3.36
C GLU A 228 -4.60 -18.30 -3.46
N GLU A 229 -5.11 -17.59 -2.45
CA GLU A 229 -6.48 -17.04 -2.46
C GLU A 229 -6.71 -16.06 -3.64
N ILE A 230 -5.66 -15.31 -4.06
CA ILE A 230 -5.79 -14.37 -5.17
C ILE A 230 -5.65 -15.05 -6.52
N LEU A 231 -4.68 -15.98 -6.68
CA LEU A 231 -4.33 -16.59 -7.97
C LEU A 231 -5.27 -17.72 -8.38
N PHE A 232 -5.73 -18.49 -7.41
CA PHE A 232 -6.53 -19.70 -7.68
C PHE A 232 -7.98 -19.49 -7.28
N GLU A 233 -8.55 -18.37 -7.72
CA GLU A 233 -9.92 -17.93 -7.44
C GLU A 233 -10.86 -19.09 -7.11
N THR A 234 -11.26 -19.14 -5.84
CA THR A 234 -12.42 -19.93 -5.45
C THR A 234 -13.64 -19.41 -6.23
N GLN A 235 -14.63 -20.24 -6.47
CA GLN A 235 -15.85 -19.86 -7.22
C GLN A 235 -16.55 -18.59 -6.70
N ASN A 236 -16.14 -18.10 -5.52
CA ASN A 236 -16.62 -16.87 -4.88
C ASN A 236 -15.46 -16.11 -4.23
N PRO A 237 -14.69 -15.30 -4.95
CA PRO A 237 -13.62 -14.50 -4.40
C PRO A 237 -14.17 -13.54 -3.34
N SER A 238 -13.58 -13.56 -2.15
CA SER A 238 -14.03 -12.74 -1.02
C SER A 238 -13.02 -11.67 -0.65
N SER A 239 -13.34 -10.42 -0.94
CA SER A 239 -12.55 -9.27 -0.48
C SER A 239 -12.34 -9.26 1.03
N LEU A 240 -13.33 -9.74 1.81
CA LEU A 240 -13.23 -9.86 3.26
C LEU A 240 -12.14 -10.87 3.68
N ILE A 241 -12.06 -12.03 3.00
CA ILE A 241 -11.03 -13.04 3.28
C ILE A 241 -9.65 -12.47 3.01
N ARG A 242 -9.44 -11.88 1.83
CA ARG A 242 -8.16 -11.26 1.42
C ARG A 242 -7.71 -10.18 2.40
N LYS A 243 -8.62 -9.29 2.82
CA LYS A 243 -8.35 -8.28 3.85
C LYS A 243 -7.99 -8.90 5.20
N SER A 244 -8.73 -9.92 5.63
CA SER A 244 -8.46 -10.60 6.90
C SER A 244 -7.10 -11.28 6.90
N MET A 245 -6.69 -11.90 5.81
CA MET A 245 -5.36 -12.50 5.65
C MET A 245 -4.24 -11.45 5.73
N LEU A 246 -4.43 -10.26 5.12
CA LEU A 246 -3.50 -9.15 5.28
C LEU A 246 -3.43 -8.66 6.73
N LEU A 247 -4.55 -8.55 7.44
CA LEU A 247 -4.56 -8.18 8.86
C LEU A 247 -3.82 -9.20 9.71
N ILE A 248 -3.97 -10.50 9.42
CA ILE A 248 -3.22 -11.57 10.09
C ILE A 248 -1.71 -11.44 9.80
N PHE A 249 -1.33 -11.18 8.55
CA PHE A 249 0.07 -10.91 8.18
C PHE A 249 0.64 -9.77 9.03
N TYR A 250 -0.02 -8.61 9.05
CA TYR A 250 0.43 -7.45 9.83
C TYR A 250 0.47 -7.73 11.34
N GLY A 251 -0.53 -8.43 11.88
CA GLY A 251 -0.56 -8.81 13.29
C GLY A 251 0.61 -9.72 13.66
N ASN A 252 0.99 -10.66 12.79
CA ASN A 252 2.14 -11.52 13.01
C ASN A 252 3.46 -10.74 12.89
N VAL A 253 3.57 -9.83 11.93
CA VAL A 253 4.74 -8.94 11.80
C VAL A 253 4.93 -8.10 13.05
N LEU A 254 3.89 -7.45 13.55
CA LEU A 254 3.94 -6.67 14.80
C LEU A 254 4.38 -7.52 15.97
N ARG A 255 3.74 -8.67 16.15
CA ARG A 255 4.03 -9.57 17.28
C ARG A 255 5.47 -10.07 17.30
N LEU A 256 6.05 -10.34 16.12
CA LEU A 256 7.36 -11.01 16.01
C LEU A 256 8.51 -10.03 15.76
N HIS A 257 8.26 -8.94 15.01
CA HIS A 257 9.33 -8.15 14.41
C HIS A 257 9.23 -6.64 14.67
N GLU A 258 8.32 -6.15 15.50
CA GLU A 258 8.12 -4.71 15.69
C GLU A 258 9.43 -3.96 16.01
N LYS A 259 10.30 -4.57 16.80
CA LYS A 259 11.59 -3.97 17.20
C LYS A 259 12.67 -4.01 16.12
N GLU A 260 12.47 -4.81 15.10
CA GLU A 260 13.41 -5.02 13.99
C GLU A 260 12.97 -4.24 12.73
N LEU A 261 11.78 -3.64 12.78
CA LEU A 261 11.27 -2.81 11.69
C LEU A 261 12.08 -1.51 11.58
N ILE A 262 12.44 -1.14 10.36
CA ILE A 262 13.15 0.10 10.05
C ILE A 262 12.36 0.95 9.07
N VAL A 263 12.38 2.27 9.23
CA VAL A 263 11.78 3.21 8.29
C VAL A 263 12.86 3.73 7.35
N LEU A 264 12.66 3.55 6.05
CA LEU A 264 13.58 3.96 4.98
C LEU A 264 12.97 5.08 4.13
N GLY A 265 13.82 5.75 3.33
CA GLY A 265 13.39 6.79 2.38
C GLY A 265 13.08 8.13 3.03
N ARG A 266 13.50 8.36 4.28
CA ARG A 266 13.35 9.64 4.98
C ARG A 266 14.55 10.54 4.72
N GLU A 267 14.33 11.67 4.06
CA GLU A 267 15.27 12.79 4.14
C GLU A 267 15.18 13.45 5.54
N GLY A 268 16.11 13.08 6.40
CA GLY A 268 16.51 13.81 7.59
C GLY A 268 15.43 14.28 8.57
N ARG A 269 15.20 13.55 9.65
CA ARG A 269 15.13 14.10 11.01
C ARG A 269 14.86 13.00 12.03
N ALA A 270 15.79 12.82 12.95
CA ALA A 270 15.53 12.24 14.28
C ALA A 270 14.56 13.18 15.03
N GLY A 271 13.27 12.98 14.92
CA GLY A 271 12.26 13.84 15.53
C GLY A 271 10.83 13.44 15.17
N GLY A 272 10.65 12.25 14.67
CA GLY A 272 9.45 11.82 13.99
C GLY A 272 8.28 11.26 14.80
N TYR A 273 8.47 10.93 16.06
CA TYR A 273 7.39 10.39 16.90
C TYR A 273 6.27 11.40 17.19
N GLN A 274 6.56 12.70 17.07
CA GLN A 274 5.64 13.74 17.51
C GLN A 274 4.32 13.80 16.72
N LEU A 275 4.32 13.61 15.39
CA LEU A 275 3.09 13.74 14.63
C LEU A 275 2.09 12.61 14.95
N ALA A 276 2.56 11.38 14.95
CA ALA A 276 1.73 10.21 15.25
C ALA A 276 1.16 10.30 16.67
N ASP A 277 1.99 10.65 17.66
CA ASP A 277 1.56 10.80 19.04
C ASP A 277 0.52 11.92 19.21
N MET A 278 0.69 13.04 18.50
CA MET A 278 -0.28 14.13 18.52
C MET A 278 -1.60 13.74 17.86
N LEU A 279 -1.56 13.06 16.72
CA LEU A 279 -2.76 12.59 16.03
C LEU A 279 -3.49 11.52 16.86
N PHE A 280 -2.75 10.60 17.46
CA PHE A 280 -3.27 9.61 18.39
C PHE A 280 -3.94 10.27 19.60
N TYR A 281 -3.26 11.26 20.21
CA TYR A 281 -3.87 12.02 21.31
C TYR A 281 -5.17 12.68 20.89
N MET A 282 -5.20 13.37 19.73
CA MET A 282 -6.38 14.05 19.21
C MET A 282 -7.56 13.09 18.94
N GLU A 283 -7.28 11.91 18.40
CA GLU A 283 -8.34 10.90 18.13
C GLU A 283 -8.94 10.34 19.42
N ASN A 284 -8.14 10.21 20.48
CA ASN A 284 -8.59 9.74 21.78
C ASN A 284 -9.23 10.84 22.63
N HIS A 285 -8.93 12.11 22.34
CA HIS A 285 -9.43 13.28 23.08
C HIS A 285 -10.14 14.23 22.12
N LEU A 286 -11.29 13.79 21.62
CA LEU A 286 -12.06 14.53 20.60
C LEU A 286 -12.55 15.94 21.07
N THR A 287 -12.46 16.24 22.36
CA THR A 287 -12.80 17.56 22.93
C THR A 287 -11.57 18.43 23.14
N CYS A 288 -10.35 17.92 22.89
CA CYS A 288 -9.13 18.66 23.14
C CYS A 288 -9.06 19.98 22.35
N SER A 289 -8.39 20.95 22.94
CA SER A 289 -8.09 22.23 22.32
C SER A 289 -6.63 22.31 21.87
N LEU A 290 -6.31 23.25 20.97
CA LEU A 290 -4.93 23.46 20.55
C LEU A 290 -4.00 23.87 21.71
N PRO A 291 -4.40 24.75 22.65
CA PRO A 291 -3.59 25.03 23.86
C PRO A 291 -3.34 23.80 24.73
N GLU A 292 -4.35 22.95 24.91
CA GLU A 292 -4.22 21.72 25.68
C GLU A 292 -3.21 20.76 25.03
N LEU A 293 -3.33 20.55 23.72
CA LEU A 293 -2.37 19.73 22.97
C LEU A 293 -0.94 20.31 23.06
N ALA A 294 -0.81 21.64 22.94
CA ALA A 294 0.46 22.32 23.05
C ALA A 294 1.10 22.10 24.44
N GLY A 295 0.30 22.20 25.51
CA GLY A 295 0.73 21.92 26.87
C GLY A 295 1.16 20.46 27.06
N THR A 296 0.40 19.49 26.54
CA THR A 296 0.70 18.06 26.64
C THR A 296 2.04 17.70 26.00
N PHE A 297 2.37 18.32 24.88
CA PHE A 297 3.61 18.02 24.13
C PHE A 297 4.74 19.06 24.40
N ASN A 298 4.58 19.95 25.35
CA ASN A 298 5.55 21.01 25.68
C ASN A 298 5.93 21.86 24.45
N LEU A 299 4.95 22.25 23.63
CA LEU A 299 5.14 23.04 22.42
C LEU A 299 4.31 24.31 22.45
N SER A 300 4.66 25.29 21.63
CA SER A 300 3.79 26.47 21.47
C SER A 300 2.67 26.23 20.44
N GLU A 301 1.52 26.85 20.65
CA GLU A 301 0.37 26.79 19.72
C GLU A 301 0.75 27.24 18.30
N GLY A 302 1.57 28.29 18.20
CA GLY A 302 2.06 28.80 16.93
C GLY A 302 2.96 27.81 16.18
N TYR A 303 3.79 27.05 16.93
CA TYR A 303 4.58 25.95 16.36
C TYR A 303 3.66 24.84 15.86
N LEU A 304 2.74 24.34 16.70
CA LEU A 304 1.80 23.27 16.33
C LEU A 304 0.97 23.62 15.11
N SER A 305 0.43 24.86 15.03
CA SER A 305 -0.35 25.31 13.88
C SER A 305 0.45 25.24 12.57
N ARG A 306 1.73 25.68 12.59
CA ARG A 306 2.61 25.60 11.42
C ARG A 306 3.02 24.17 11.12
N TYR A 307 3.29 23.38 12.16
CA TYR A 307 3.69 21.97 12.05
C TYR A 307 2.61 21.12 11.39
N PHE A 308 1.36 21.17 11.88
CA PHE A 308 0.26 20.44 11.25
C PHE A 308 0.03 20.86 9.79
N ARG A 309 0.06 22.16 9.50
CA ARG A 309 -0.07 22.62 8.10
C ARG A 309 1.05 22.10 7.20
N LYS A 310 2.28 22.09 7.70
CA LYS A 310 3.44 21.60 6.97
C LYS A 310 3.35 20.11 6.73
N GLU A 311 3.14 19.32 7.78
CA GLU A 311 3.21 17.86 7.73
C GLU A 311 1.95 17.24 7.08
N THR A 312 0.75 17.76 7.36
CA THR A 312 -0.52 17.18 6.92
C THR A 312 -1.26 17.99 5.86
N GLY A 313 -0.85 19.23 5.64
CA GLY A 313 -1.58 20.19 4.83
C GLY A 313 -2.89 20.70 5.48
N LYS A 314 -3.22 20.21 6.67
CA LYS A 314 -4.48 20.52 7.39
C LYS A 314 -4.19 21.34 8.65
N THR A 315 -5.18 22.10 9.10
CA THR A 315 -5.13 22.75 10.42
C THR A 315 -5.53 21.76 11.50
N PHE A 316 -5.15 22.05 12.77
CA PHE A 316 -5.64 21.32 13.94
C PHE A 316 -7.17 21.15 13.94
N ALA A 317 -7.89 22.22 13.66
CA ALA A 317 -9.37 22.19 13.65
C ALA A 317 -9.93 21.28 12.54
N GLN A 318 -9.28 21.21 11.36
CA GLN A 318 -9.67 20.32 10.28
C GLN A 318 -9.40 18.85 10.65
N LEU A 319 -8.23 18.56 11.21
CA LEU A 319 -7.89 17.20 11.68
C LEU A 319 -8.86 16.73 12.78
N LEU A 320 -9.11 17.58 13.78
CA LEU A 320 -10.03 17.23 14.86
C LEU A 320 -11.47 17.04 14.35
N CYS A 321 -11.90 17.86 13.39
CA CYS A 321 -13.19 17.69 12.73
C CYS A 321 -13.28 16.33 12.02
N GLU A 322 -12.23 15.93 11.31
CA GLU A 322 -12.16 14.65 10.62
C GLU A 322 -12.26 13.47 11.59
N PHE A 323 -11.51 13.49 12.70
CA PHE A 323 -11.60 12.45 13.74
C PHE A 323 -12.98 12.35 14.36
N ARG A 324 -13.59 13.51 14.67
CA ARG A 324 -14.97 13.58 15.18
C ARG A 324 -15.97 12.96 14.20
N MET A 325 -15.84 13.25 12.90
CA MET A 325 -16.75 12.74 11.87
C MET A 325 -16.58 11.23 11.67
N ARG A 326 -15.35 10.72 11.63
CA ARG A 326 -15.08 9.27 11.56
C ARG A 326 -15.60 8.52 12.78
N ARG A 327 -15.46 9.08 13.98
CA ARG A 327 -16.03 8.48 15.20
C ARG A 327 -17.56 8.47 15.13
N ALA A 328 -18.17 9.56 14.67
CA ALA A 328 -19.62 9.66 14.49
C ALA A 328 -20.13 8.63 13.49
N GLU A 329 -19.45 8.45 12.37
CA GLU A 329 -19.75 7.44 11.36
C GLU A 329 -19.79 6.03 11.97
N LYS A 330 -18.71 5.62 12.67
CA LYS A 330 -18.67 4.33 13.36
C LYS A 330 -19.82 4.15 14.33
N MET A 331 -20.15 5.18 15.10
CA MET A 331 -21.29 5.12 16.04
C MET A 331 -22.64 5.03 15.31
N LEU A 332 -22.80 5.69 14.17
CA LEU A 332 -24.01 5.59 13.37
C LEU A 332 -24.26 4.20 12.81
N LEU A 333 -23.18 3.49 12.41
CA LEU A 333 -23.24 2.17 11.79
C LEU A 333 -23.35 1.04 12.82
N HIS A 334 -22.70 1.18 13.98
CA HIS A 334 -22.50 0.07 14.91
C HIS A 334 -23.20 0.25 16.25
N THR A 335 -23.97 1.34 16.45
CA THR A 335 -24.73 1.57 17.69
C THR A 335 -26.12 2.14 17.42
N ASP A 336 -27.04 1.92 18.36
CA ASP A 336 -28.39 2.50 18.34
C ASP A 336 -28.47 3.85 19.06
N PHE A 337 -27.34 4.51 19.35
CA PHE A 337 -27.33 5.81 20.03
C PHE A 337 -28.12 6.86 19.25
N SER A 338 -28.86 7.70 19.96
CA SER A 338 -29.53 8.84 19.30
C SER A 338 -28.51 9.76 18.64
N ILE A 339 -28.93 10.51 17.62
CA ILE A 339 -28.05 11.47 16.97
C ILE A 339 -27.52 12.50 17.98
N GLU A 340 -28.38 12.92 18.92
CA GLU A 340 -28.04 13.85 20.00
C GLU A 340 -26.89 13.27 20.85
N LYS A 341 -26.97 12.00 21.22
CA LYS A 341 -25.93 11.32 22.01
C LYS A 341 -24.63 11.20 21.24
N ILE A 342 -24.69 10.95 19.92
CA ILE A 342 -23.50 10.91 19.07
C ILE A 342 -22.85 12.30 19.00
N VAL A 343 -23.65 13.35 18.75
CA VAL A 343 -23.18 14.75 18.68
C VAL A 343 -22.40 15.12 19.95
N GLU A 344 -22.98 14.83 21.11
CA GLU A 344 -22.35 15.06 22.42
C GLU A 344 -21.04 14.25 22.56
N THR A 345 -21.10 12.95 22.27
CA THR A 345 -19.97 12.03 22.45
C THR A 345 -18.77 12.41 21.58
N VAL A 346 -18.99 12.91 20.37
CA VAL A 346 -17.90 13.35 19.49
C VAL A 346 -17.48 14.81 19.73
N GLY A 347 -17.98 15.45 20.79
CA GLY A 347 -17.53 16.75 21.26
C GLY A 347 -18.09 17.96 20.51
N TYR A 348 -19.31 17.86 19.97
CA TYR A 348 -20.05 19.02 19.45
C TYR A 348 -21.07 19.51 20.45
N THR A 349 -21.10 20.83 20.67
CA THR A 349 -22.14 21.53 21.43
C THR A 349 -23.24 22.06 20.51
N ASP A 350 -22.91 22.33 19.23
CA ASP A 350 -23.83 22.79 18.20
C ASP A 350 -24.16 21.68 17.21
N LYS A 351 -25.41 21.21 17.26
CA LYS A 351 -25.96 20.17 16.39
C LYS A 351 -25.94 20.60 14.91
N SER A 352 -26.19 21.87 14.61
CA SER A 352 -26.21 22.38 13.24
C SER A 352 -24.84 22.35 12.61
N ARG A 353 -23.78 22.66 13.40
CA ARG A 353 -22.39 22.57 12.98
C ARG A 353 -21.99 21.11 12.70
N PHE A 354 -22.41 20.18 13.57
CA PHE A 354 -22.19 18.75 13.35
C PHE A 354 -22.83 18.28 12.04
N TYR A 355 -24.11 18.57 11.80
CA TYR A 355 -24.81 18.15 10.58
C TYR A 355 -24.16 18.71 9.31
N ARG A 356 -23.72 19.97 9.34
CA ARG A 356 -23.02 20.61 8.22
C ARG A 356 -21.69 19.91 7.92
N ASN A 357 -20.88 19.65 8.95
CA ASN A 357 -19.59 18.98 8.79
C ASN A 357 -19.75 17.52 8.33
N PHE A 358 -20.72 16.81 8.90
CA PHE A 358 -21.03 15.44 8.49
C PHE A 358 -21.47 15.37 7.02
N LYS A 359 -22.38 16.26 6.62
CA LYS A 359 -22.84 16.33 5.23
C LYS A 359 -21.71 16.75 4.27
N ALA A 360 -20.80 17.61 4.69
CA ALA A 360 -19.64 18.00 3.89
C ALA A 360 -18.70 16.82 3.65
N MET A 361 -18.55 15.91 4.62
CA MET A 361 -17.66 14.77 4.52
C MET A 361 -18.30 13.54 3.84
N TYR A 362 -19.57 13.26 4.14
CA TYR A 362 -20.26 12.06 3.67
C TYR A 362 -21.39 12.35 2.66
N CYS A 363 -21.53 13.58 2.19
CA CYS A 363 -22.51 14.04 1.19
C CYS A 363 -24.00 13.90 1.60
N VAL A 364 -24.30 13.18 2.68
CA VAL A 364 -25.66 12.95 3.21
C VAL A 364 -25.76 13.30 4.69
N SER A 365 -27.00 13.47 5.19
CA SER A 365 -27.18 13.72 6.61
C SER A 365 -26.93 12.49 7.46
N PRO A 366 -26.55 12.62 8.76
CA PRO A 366 -26.32 11.48 9.67
C PRO A 366 -27.51 10.51 9.72
N VAL A 367 -28.73 11.02 9.69
CA VAL A 367 -29.94 10.20 9.69
C VAL A 367 -30.08 9.36 8.42
N LYS A 368 -29.81 9.97 7.25
CA LYS A 368 -29.84 9.24 5.98
C LYS A 368 -28.70 8.21 5.90
N TYR A 369 -27.51 8.57 6.39
CA TYR A 369 -26.35 7.68 6.43
C TYR A 369 -26.64 6.41 7.25
N ARG A 370 -27.23 6.56 8.45
CA ARG A 370 -27.66 5.42 9.29
C ARG A 370 -28.69 4.53 8.58
N LYS A 371 -29.68 5.12 7.91
CA LYS A 371 -30.73 4.34 7.21
C LYS A 371 -30.18 3.58 6.00
N GLY A 372 -29.25 4.17 5.27
CA GLY A 372 -28.59 3.58 4.10
C GLY A 372 -27.41 2.68 4.45
N ARG A 373 -27.15 2.39 5.73
CA ARG A 373 -26.02 1.57 6.20
C ARG A 373 -24.68 1.90 5.52
N GLY A 374 -24.42 3.19 5.24
CA GLY A 374 -23.17 3.64 4.64
C GLY A 374 -23.06 3.51 3.11
N GLU A 375 -24.07 2.99 2.42
CA GLU A 375 -24.02 2.76 0.96
C GLU A 375 -24.02 4.03 0.07
N LEU A 376 -24.03 5.21 0.64
CA LEU A 376 -24.24 6.46 -0.10
C LEU A 376 -23.05 7.41 0.04
N CYS A 377 -21.94 7.12 -0.49
CA CYS A 377 -20.99 8.01 -1.19
C CYS A 377 -19.58 7.40 -1.28
N PRO A 378 -18.95 7.31 -2.44
CA PRO A 378 -17.50 7.16 -2.48
C PRO A 378 -16.86 8.41 -1.86
N TYR A 379 -15.83 8.23 -1.04
CA TYR A 379 -15.01 9.32 -0.50
C TYR A 379 -14.71 10.35 -1.59
N PRO A 380 -14.89 11.64 -1.35
CA PRO A 380 -14.39 12.63 -2.27
C PRO A 380 -12.87 12.43 -2.35
N SER A 381 -12.41 12.03 -3.52
CA SER A 381 -11.01 12.08 -3.91
C SER A 381 -10.53 13.53 -3.77
N ASN A 382 -9.64 13.77 -2.81
CA ASN A 382 -8.85 15.00 -2.74
C ASN A 382 -7.54 14.83 -3.51
#